data_846e91945a01a013dcc067f25c42fc16
#
_entry.id   846e91945a01a013dcc067f25c42fc16
#
_cell.length_a   1.000
_cell.length_b   1.000
_cell.length_c   1.000
_cell.angle_alpha   90.00
_cell.angle_beta   90.00
_cell.angle_gamma   90.00
#
_symmetry.space_group_name_H-M   'P 1'
#
loop_
_entity.id
_entity.type
_entity.pdbx_description
1 polymer ?
#
loop_
_entity_poly.entity_id
_entity_poly.type
_entity_poly.pdbx_seq_one_letter_code
_entity_poly.pdbx_strand_id
1 'polypeptide(L)'
;DTTVPAKGTTTLRNFLKVSLAPVGSTMYIWGGGWNKADNGAGKDALRIGLNPQWRTFADRQRASYNYRNYRYRRGYGLDCSGFVGWTVYNALHTSKGKQGEGYVDKARNLAADYAENGWGTFRRSSAVKDYKAGDIMSGSDHVYIVIGSCEDGSVVLVHSSPAGVQISGTATPSGKRNSKAVKLAGKYMKKYYPSWYRRYPDSSRGASYLDYNQFRWNVKKGNIMEDPDHYQEKSAREVLRDLFS
;
A
#
# COMPACT_ATOMS: atom_id res chain seq x y z
N ASP A 1 -22.41 12.84 8.85
CA ASP A 1 -22.60 13.46 7.54
C ASP A 1 -21.86 12.63 6.48
N THR A 2 -22.56 11.67 5.88
CA THR A 2 -22.02 10.83 4.81
C THR A 2 -22.21 11.52 3.48
N THR A 3 -21.47 12.57 3.23
CA THR A 3 -21.37 13.13 1.89
C THR A 3 -20.65 12.09 1.02
N VAL A 4 -21.36 11.52 0.07
CA VAL A 4 -20.77 10.66 -0.94
C VAL A 4 -19.74 11.51 -1.70
N PRO A 5 -18.45 11.15 -1.71
CA PRO A 5 -17.44 11.94 -2.44
C PRO A 5 -17.86 12.08 -3.91
N ALA A 6 -17.61 13.25 -4.48
CA ALA A 6 -17.76 13.45 -5.91
C ALA A 6 -16.81 12.49 -6.66
N LYS A 7 -17.15 12.14 -7.90
CA LYS A 7 -16.30 11.27 -8.71
C LYS A 7 -14.89 11.85 -8.80
N GLY A 8 -13.90 11.04 -8.45
CA GLY A 8 -12.51 11.47 -8.41
C GLY A 8 -12.03 11.98 -7.06
N THR A 9 -12.92 12.03 -6.05
CA THR A 9 -12.57 12.36 -4.67
C THR A 9 -12.76 11.14 -3.77
N THR A 10 -12.06 11.11 -2.62
CA THR A 10 -12.15 9.99 -1.69
C THR A 10 -11.74 10.42 -0.27
N THR A 11 -11.79 9.48 0.66
CA THR A 11 -11.34 9.67 2.04
C THR A 11 -10.15 8.78 2.36
N LEU A 12 -9.34 9.15 3.35
CA LEU A 12 -8.25 8.29 3.84
C LEU A 12 -8.76 6.92 4.29
N ARG A 13 -9.92 6.88 4.95
CA ARG A 13 -10.53 5.61 5.35
C ARG A 13 -10.82 4.73 4.14
N ASN A 14 -11.42 5.28 3.09
CA ASN A 14 -11.68 4.55 1.85
C ASN A 14 -10.37 4.11 1.17
N PHE A 15 -9.41 5.01 1.08
CA PHE A 15 -8.09 4.71 0.50
C PHE A 15 -7.44 3.51 1.18
N LEU A 16 -7.42 3.49 2.51
CA LEU A 16 -6.84 2.38 3.27
C LEU A 16 -7.69 1.10 3.15
N LYS A 17 -9.01 1.20 3.14
CA LYS A 17 -9.86 0.03 2.88
C LYS A 17 -9.60 -0.58 1.52
N VAL A 18 -9.43 0.25 0.49
CA VAL A 18 -9.07 -0.22 -0.86
C VAL A 18 -7.72 -0.93 -0.82
N SER A 19 -6.72 -0.34 -0.15
CA SER A 19 -5.40 -0.95 -0.03
C SER A 19 -5.42 -2.32 0.65
N LEU A 20 -6.36 -2.55 1.55
CA LEU A 20 -6.51 -3.82 2.27
C LEU A 20 -7.25 -4.89 1.46
N ALA A 21 -7.98 -4.51 0.40
CA ALA A 21 -8.77 -5.46 -0.37
C ALA A 21 -7.96 -6.63 -0.96
N PRO A 22 -6.75 -6.43 -1.53
CA PRO A 22 -5.94 -7.53 -2.04
C PRO A 22 -5.09 -8.24 -0.99
N VAL A 23 -5.08 -7.79 0.26
CA VAL A 23 -4.27 -8.42 1.33
C VAL A 23 -4.66 -9.88 1.54
N GLY A 24 -3.65 -10.73 1.62
CA GLY A 24 -3.84 -12.16 1.91
C GLY A 24 -4.39 -12.98 0.73
N SER A 25 -4.51 -12.39 -0.45
CA SER A 25 -5.07 -13.04 -1.63
C SER A 25 -4.38 -12.70 -2.95
N THR A 26 -3.29 -11.96 -2.91
CA THR A 26 -2.60 -11.47 -4.11
C THR A 26 -1.10 -11.64 -3.95
N MET A 27 -0.51 -12.46 -4.82
CA MET A 27 0.92 -12.73 -4.79
C MET A 27 1.71 -11.56 -5.38
N TYR A 28 2.96 -11.45 -4.96
CA TYR A 28 3.93 -10.58 -5.62
C TYR A 28 4.31 -11.19 -6.98
N ILE A 29 4.11 -10.42 -8.02
CA ILE A 29 4.50 -10.79 -9.39
C ILE A 29 5.36 -9.69 -9.95
N TRP A 30 6.55 -10.03 -10.45
CA TRP A 30 7.42 -9.05 -11.09
C TRP A 30 6.71 -8.42 -12.31
N GLY A 31 6.56 -7.10 -12.29
CA GLY A 31 5.82 -6.37 -13.33
C GLY A 31 4.31 -6.44 -13.18
N GLY A 32 3.79 -7.03 -12.10
CA GLY A 32 2.35 -7.09 -11.85
C GLY A 32 1.74 -5.71 -11.66
N GLY A 33 0.73 -5.37 -12.46
CA GLY A 33 0.14 -4.03 -12.51
C GLY A 33 0.75 -3.12 -13.55
N TRP A 34 1.88 -3.51 -14.15
CA TRP A 34 2.53 -2.78 -15.24
C TRP A 34 2.05 -3.25 -16.61
N ASN A 35 2.21 -2.41 -17.61
CA ASN A 35 2.00 -2.82 -18.99
C ASN A 35 3.15 -3.73 -19.48
N LYS A 36 2.96 -4.34 -20.67
CA LYS A 36 3.95 -5.28 -21.22
C LYS A 36 5.30 -4.67 -21.55
N ALA A 37 5.35 -3.37 -21.75
CA ALA A 37 6.58 -2.64 -22.04
C ALA A 37 7.27 -2.11 -20.77
N ASP A 38 6.71 -2.40 -19.59
CA ASP A 38 7.16 -1.86 -18.29
C ASP A 38 7.21 -0.32 -18.31
N ASN A 39 6.20 0.28 -18.92
CA ASN A 39 6.11 1.72 -19.16
C ASN A 39 4.77 2.27 -18.63
N GLY A 40 4.56 2.15 -17.32
CA GLY A 40 3.35 2.63 -16.65
C GLY A 40 2.28 1.56 -16.47
N ALA A 41 1.07 1.99 -16.15
CA ALA A 41 0.00 1.11 -15.70
C ALA A 41 -0.46 0.12 -16.78
N GLY A 42 -0.54 -1.15 -16.39
CA GLY A 42 -1.17 -2.19 -17.17
C GLY A 42 -2.66 -2.34 -16.85
N LYS A 43 -3.31 -3.23 -17.58
CA LYS A 43 -4.76 -3.46 -17.46
C LYS A 43 -5.22 -3.79 -16.04
N ASP A 44 -4.40 -4.47 -15.24
CA ASP A 44 -4.77 -4.84 -13.87
C ASP A 44 -4.79 -3.62 -12.95
N ALA A 45 -3.84 -2.69 -13.11
CA ALA A 45 -3.82 -1.44 -12.34
C ALA A 45 -4.87 -0.42 -12.80
N LEU A 46 -5.44 -0.61 -13.99
CA LEU A 46 -6.53 0.19 -14.55
C LEU A 46 -7.92 -0.44 -14.34
N ARG A 47 -7.97 -1.54 -13.58
CA ARG A 47 -9.22 -2.23 -13.30
C ARG A 47 -9.82 -1.72 -12.00
N ILE A 48 -11.12 -1.41 -12.03
CA ILE A 48 -11.89 -1.17 -10.81
C ILE A 48 -12.24 -2.52 -10.19
N GLY A 49 -11.81 -2.74 -8.96
CA GLY A 49 -11.97 -3.99 -8.24
C GLY A 49 -10.82 -4.96 -8.43
N LEU A 50 -10.91 -6.08 -7.72
CA LEU A 50 -9.91 -7.15 -7.74
C LEU A 50 -10.04 -7.99 -9.01
N ASN A 51 -8.90 -8.34 -9.60
CA ASN A 51 -8.88 -9.39 -10.62
C ASN A 51 -9.11 -10.75 -9.93
N PRO A 52 -10.18 -11.49 -10.27
CA PRO A 52 -10.44 -12.79 -9.64
C PRO A 52 -9.31 -13.80 -9.81
N GLN A 53 -8.49 -13.66 -10.84
CA GLN A 53 -7.34 -14.53 -11.08
C GLN A 53 -6.24 -14.36 -10.03
N TRP A 54 -6.18 -13.23 -9.33
CA TRP A 54 -5.20 -13.04 -8.25
C TRP A 54 -5.40 -14.07 -7.14
N ARG A 55 -6.63 -14.19 -6.64
CA ARG A 55 -6.95 -15.17 -5.60
C ARG A 55 -6.75 -16.61 -6.09
N THR A 56 -7.22 -16.90 -7.29
CA THR A 56 -7.06 -18.26 -7.86
C THR A 56 -5.58 -18.64 -7.97
N PHE A 57 -4.74 -17.74 -8.42
CA PHE A 57 -3.30 -17.97 -8.49
C PHE A 57 -2.69 -18.12 -7.10
N ALA A 58 -3.04 -17.22 -6.16
CA ALA A 58 -2.53 -17.25 -4.78
C ALA A 58 -2.90 -18.54 -4.05
N ASP A 59 -4.12 -19.03 -4.22
CA ASP A 59 -4.60 -20.23 -3.54
C ASP A 59 -3.85 -21.50 -3.99
N ARG A 60 -3.22 -21.46 -5.15
CA ARG A 60 -2.37 -22.56 -5.67
C ARG A 60 -0.94 -22.51 -5.16
N GLN A 61 -0.53 -21.43 -4.52
CA GLN A 61 0.86 -21.26 -4.08
C GLN A 61 1.07 -21.87 -2.71
N ARG A 62 2.32 -22.31 -2.47
CA ARG A 62 2.75 -22.93 -1.20
C ARG A 62 3.74 -21.98 -0.50
N ALA A 63 4.11 -22.34 0.73
CA ALA A 63 5.10 -21.59 1.50
C ALA A 63 6.45 -21.40 0.77
N SER A 64 6.77 -22.31 -0.15
CA SER A 64 7.98 -22.27 -0.99
C SER A 64 7.87 -21.33 -2.20
N TYR A 65 6.80 -20.55 -2.30
CA TYR A 65 6.60 -19.62 -3.42
C TYR A 65 7.84 -18.76 -3.65
N ASN A 66 8.30 -18.74 -4.92
CA ASN A 66 9.42 -17.92 -5.35
C ASN A 66 8.99 -17.03 -6.52
N TYR A 67 8.85 -15.73 -6.26
CA TYR A 67 8.41 -14.76 -7.25
C TYR A 67 9.34 -14.68 -8.47
N ARG A 68 10.61 -15.08 -8.35
CA ARG A 68 11.56 -15.06 -9.47
C ARG A 68 11.17 -16.00 -10.61
N ASN A 69 10.33 -17.00 -10.32
CA ASN A 69 9.80 -17.91 -11.33
C ASN A 69 8.62 -17.32 -12.10
N TYR A 70 8.12 -16.16 -11.67
CA TYR A 70 6.90 -15.56 -12.20
C TYR A 70 7.11 -14.10 -12.61
N ARG A 71 6.45 -13.75 -13.70
CA ARG A 71 6.38 -12.37 -14.22
C ARG A 71 4.95 -12.12 -14.67
N TYR A 72 4.61 -10.88 -14.98
CA TYR A 72 3.28 -10.47 -15.43
C TYR A 72 2.73 -11.29 -16.61
N ARG A 73 3.53 -12.12 -17.26
CA ARG A 73 3.11 -13.04 -18.34
C ARG A 73 2.88 -14.47 -17.86
N ARG A 74 3.32 -14.82 -16.65
CA ARG A 74 3.30 -16.20 -16.15
C ARG A 74 2.55 -16.36 -14.84
N GLY A 75 2.10 -15.28 -14.24
CA GLY A 75 1.38 -15.31 -12.97
C GLY A 75 0.42 -14.14 -12.86
N TYR A 76 -0.35 -14.14 -11.79
CA TYR A 76 -1.39 -13.13 -11.54
C TYR A 76 -1.17 -12.51 -10.16
N GLY A 77 -0.88 -11.22 -10.13
CA GLY A 77 -0.62 -10.48 -8.92
C GLY A 77 -0.15 -9.06 -9.20
N LEU A 78 0.44 -8.46 -8.19
CA LEU A 78 0.92 -7.07 -8.25
C LEU A 78 2.35 -6.98 -7.72
N ASP A 79 3.17 -6.11 -8.29
CA ASP A 79 4.39 -5.68 -7.65
C ASP A 79 4.13 -4.48 -6.72
N CYS A 80 5.19 -3.90 -6.14
CA CYS A 80 5.02 -2.84 -5.15
C CYS A 80 4.38 -1.58 -5.73
N SER A 81 4.86 -1.10 -6.85
CA SER A 81 4.32 0.09 -7.53
C SER A 81 2.99 -0.18 -8.21
N GLY A 82 2.81 -1.38 -8.77
CA GLY A 82 1.54 -1.83 -9.33
C GLY A 82 0.43 -1.84 -8.29
N PHE A 83 0.73 -2.32 -7.07
CA PHE A 83 -0.20 -2.30 -5.95
C PHE A 83 -0.60 -0.88 -5.55
N VAL A 84 0.38 0.01 -5.39
CA VAL A 84 0.09 1.40 -4.99
C VAL A 84 -0.72 2.10 -6.08
N GLY A 85 -0.33 1.96 -7.35
CA GLY A 85 -1.07 2.55 -8.46
C GLY A 85 -2.49 2.02 -8.58
N TRP A 86 -2.68 0.70 -8.43
CA TRP A 86 -4.01 0.09 -8.39
C TRP A 86 -4.87 0.67 -7.25
N THR A 87 -4.26 0.83 -6.07
CA THR A 87 -4.96 1.38 -4.90
C THR A 87 -5.44 2.80 -5.15
N VAL A 88 -4.57 3.66 -5.66
CA VAL A 88 -4.91 5.05 -5.98
C VAL A 88 -6.02 5.11 -7.04
N TYR A 89 -5.90 4.29 -8.09
CA TYR A 89 -6.90 4.23 -9.16
C TYR A 89 -8.28 3.84 -8.62
N ASN A 90 -8.34 2.82 -7.76
CA ASN A 90 -9.60 2.36 -7.18
C ASN A 90 -10.17 3.31 -6.13
N ALA A 91 -9.31 3.95 -5.34
CA ALA A 91 -9.76 4.92 -4.33
C ALA A 91 -10.37 6.16 -4.98
N LEU A 92 -9.81 6.65 -6.06
CA LEU A 92 -10.31 7.82 -6.77
C LEU A 92 -11.47 7.51 -7.73
N HIS A 93 -11.77 6.25 -7.98
CA HIS A 93 -12.79 5.80 -8.93
C HIS A 93 -12.70 6.51 -10.28
N THR A 94 -11.48 6.76 -10.74
CA THR A 94 -11.26 7.42 -12.02
C THR A 94 -10.92 6.39 -13.10
N SER A 95 -11.66 6.45 -14.20
CA SER A 95 -11.38 5.62 -15.37
C SER A 95 -10.22 6.16 -16.21
N LYS A 96 -9.74 7.34 -15.89
CA LYS A 96 -8.77 8.04 -16.73
C LYS A 96 -7.39 8.21 -16.10
N GLY A 97 -7.20 8.02 -14.81
CA GLY A 97 -5.93 8.33 -14.21
C GLY A 97 -5.41 9.70 -14.67
N LYS A 98 -4.12 9.92 -14.63
CA LYS A 98 -3.52 11.06 -15.32
C LYS A 98 -3.55 10.76 -16.82
N GLN A 99 -4.48 11.37 -17.54
CA GLN A 99 -4.67 11.21 -18.99
C GLN A 99 -5.04 9.79 -19.46
N GLY A 100 -5.69 8.99 -18.60
CA GLY A 100 -6.09 7.63 -18.95
C GLY A 100 -5.00 6.57 -18.76
N GLU A 101 -3.85 6.96 -18.23
CA GLU A 101 -2.68 6.10 -18.13
C GLU A 101 -2.51 5.42 -16.76
N GLY A 102 -3.40 5.71 -15.80
CA GLY A 102 -3.31 5.18 -14.45
C GLY A 102 -2.24 5.86 -13.61
N TYR A 103 -1.88 5.21 -12.48
CA TYR A 103 -1.03 5.84 -11.46
C TYR A 103 0.20 5.00 -11.10
N VAL A 104 0.61 4.12 -12.01
CA VAL A 104 1.81 3.30 -11.82
C VAL A 104 3.02 3.96 -12.45
N ASP A 105 4.08 4.07 -11.68
CA ASP A 105 5.40 4.50 -12.11
C ASP A 105 6.44 3.74 -11.27
N LYS A 106 7.71 3.93 -11.56
CA LYS A 106 8.79 3.35 -10.77
C LYS A 106 8.63 3.71 -9.29
N ALA A 107 8.89 2.75 -8.42
CA ALA A 107 8.72 2.91 -6.98
C ALA A 107 9.35 4.20 -6.43
N ARG A 108 10.57 4.51 -6.88
CA ARG A 108 11.32 5.72 -6.48
C ARG A 108 10.65 7.03 -6.87
N ASN A 109 9.73 7.03 -7.83
CA ASN A 109 9.11 8.24 -8.37
C ASN A 109 7.74 8.54 -7.78
N LEU A 110 7.04 7.56 -7.22
CA LEU A 110 5.61 7.69 -6.90
C LEU A 110 5.32 8.81 -5.90
N ALA A 111 6.12 8.96 -4.85
CA ALA A 111 5.90 10.04 -3.88
C ALA A 111 6.00 11.43 -4.54
N ALA A 112 7.00 11.65 -5.38
CA ALA A 112 7.16 12.91 -6.10
C ALA A 112 6.06 13.11 -7.15
N ASP A 113 5.69 12.06 -7.87
CA ASP A 113 4.65 12.12 -8.90
C ASP A 113 3.31 12.57 -8.33
N TYR A 114 2.91 12.01 -7.20
CA TYR A 114 1.64 12.36 -6.55
C TYR A 114 1.65 13.78 -6.00
N ALA A 115 2.78 14.26 -5.51
CA ALA A 115 2.94 15.65 -5.11
C ALA A 115 2.85 16.61 -6.32
N GLU A 116 3.44 16.24 -7.45
CA GLU A 116 3.35 17.01 -8.69
C GLU A 116 1.92 17.09 -9.23
N ASN A 117 1.09 16.09 -8.94
CA ASN A 117 -0.34 16.13 -9.27
C ASN A 117 -1.11 17.18 -8.45
N GLY A 118 -0.48 17.80 -7.45
CA GLY A 118 -1.13 18.76 -6.56
C GLY A 118 -1.93 18.12 -5.45
N TRP A 119 -1.74 16.81 -5.19
CA TRP A 119 -2.54 16.06 -4.21
C TRP A 119 -2.02 16.17 -2.77
N GLY A 120 -0.81 16.65 -2.60
CA GLY A 120 -0.17 16.72 -1.29
C GLY A 120 1.25 17.21 -1.36
N THR A 121 2.03 16.89 -0.32
CA THR A 121 3.40 17.37 -0.15
C THR A 121 4.41 16.24 -0.25
N PHE A 122 5.58 16.57 -0.80
CA PHE A 122 6.73 15.68 -0.88
C PHE A 122 7.78 16.09 0.16
N ARG A 123 8.37 15.11 0.82
CA ARG A 123 9.53 15.30 1.71
C ARG A 123 10.60 14.27 1.39
N ARG A 124 11.84 14.72 1.28
CA ARG A 124 12.99 13.80 1.19
C ARG A 124 13.11 13.00 2.49
N SER A 125 13.69 11.81 2.41
CA SER A 125 13.88 10.94 3.57
C SER A 125 14.53 11.65 4.75
N SER A 126 15.54 12.51 4.50
CA SER A 126 16.22 13.27 5.55
C SER A 126 15.34 14.30 6.25
N ALA A 127 14.22 14.69 5.66
CA ALA A 127 13.28 15.67 6.20
C ALA A 127 12.01 15.03 6.78
N VAL A 128 11.86 13.71 6.66
CA VAL A 128 10.71 12.99 7.22
C VAL A 128 10.82 12.98 8.74
N LYS A 129 9.78 13.49 9.41
CA LYS A 129 9.74 13.60 10.88
C LYS A 129 8.75 12.66 11.52
N ASP A 130 7.70 12.32 10.81
CA ASP A 130 6.61 11.49 11.31
C ASP A 130 5.94 10.71 10.16
N TYR A 131 5.06 9.80 10.51
CA TYR A 131 4.33 8.96 9.57
C TYR A 131 2.85 9.00 9.92
N LYS A 132 2.02 9.34 8.94
CA LYS A 132 0.57 9.41 9.11
C LYS A 132 -0.15 8.46 8.16
N ALA A 133 -1.34 8.05 8.56
CA ALA A 133 -2.18 7.17 7.74
C ALA A 133 -2.33 7.72 6.31
N GLY A 134 -2.13 6.84 5.34
CA GLY A 134 -2.23 7.18 3.93
C GLY A 134 -0.96 7.72 3.29
N ASP A 135 0.09 8.01 4.06
CA ASP A 135 1.38 8.42 3.48
C ASP A 135 1.88 7.34 2.51
N ILE A 136 2.48 7.79 1.41
CA ILE A 136 3.10 6.91 0.43
C ILE A 136 4.60 7.12 0.47
N MET A 137 5.33 6.04 0.74
CA MET A 137 6.76 6.07 0.99
C MET A 137 7.51 5.42 -0.17
N SER A 138 8.33 6.20 -0.86
CA SER A 138 9.11 5.77 -2.03
C SER A 138 10.59 5.65 -1.69
N GLY A 139 11.11 4.43 -1.78
CA GLY A 139 12.54 4.13 -1.74
C GLY A 139 13.09 3.89 -3.14
N SER A 140 14.36 3.50 -3.25
CA SER A 140 15.01 3.23 -4.53
C SER A 140 14.34 2.08 -5.30
N ASP A 141 13.94 1.03 -4.59
CA ASP A 141 13.44 -0.21 -5.19
C ASP A 141 12.08 -0.66 -4.63
N HIS A 142 11.47 0.12 -3.76
CA HIS A 142 10.24 -0.26 -3.09
C HIS A 142 9.37 0.96 -2.77
N VAL A 143 8.07 0.72 -2.70
CA VAL A 143 7.07 1.72 -2.31
C VAL A 143 6.01 1.06 -1.45
N TYR A 144 5.54 1.76 -0.42
CA TYR A 144 4.50 1.25 0.46
C TYR A 144 3.56 2.35 0.93
N ILE A 145 2.42 1.93 1.49
CA ILE A 145 1.39 2.80 2.07
C ILE A 145 1.43 2.67 3.58
N VAL A 146 1.51 3.79 4.29
CA VAL A 146 1.47 3.83 5.76
C VAL A 146 0.04 3.63 6.26
N ILE A 147 -0.13 2.72 7.23
CA ILE A 147 -1.37 2.59 8.00
C ILE A 147 -1.32 3.51 9.22
N GLY A 148 -0.20 3.57 9.88
CA GLY A 148 0.00 4.47 11.02
C GLY A 148 1.30 4.18 11.75
N SER A 149 1.63 5.04 12.71
CA SER A 149 2.83 4.91 13.54
C SER A 149 2.51 4.33 14.91
N CYS A 150 3.54 3.79 15.55
CA CYS A 150 3.51 3.29 16.91
C CYS A 150 4.40 4.15 17.82
N GLU A 151 4.21 4.03 19.14
CA GLU A 151 4.92 4.84 20.14
C GLU A 151 6.44 4.67 20.10
N ASP A 152 6.92 3.49 19.69
CA ASP A 152 8.35 3.18 19.61
C ASP A 152 9.00 3.68 18.31
N GLY A 153 8.26 4.43 17.49
CA GLY A 153 8.73 4.96 16.22
C GLY A 153 8.64 3.98 15.05
N SER A 154 8.19 2.75 15.29
CA SER A 154 7.93 1.79 14.22
C SER A 154 6.63 2.12 13.49
N VAL A 155 6.48 1.63 12.26
CA VAL A 155 5.38 1.98 11.37
C VAL A 155 4.70 0.72 10.85
N VAL A 156 3.36 0.70 10.94
CA VAL A 156 2.54 -0.33 10.29
C VAL A 156 2.24 0.14 8.87
N LEU A 157 2.39 -0.76 7.93
CA LEU A 157 2.25 -0.48 6.50
C LEU A 157 1.50 -1.60 5.78
N VAL A 158 1.04 -1.29 4.59
CA VAL A 158 0.53 -2.26 3.63
C VAL A 158 1.29 -2.10 2.33
N HIS A 159 1.67 -3.22 1.74
CA HIS A 159 2.47 -3.23 0.53
C HIS A 159 2.33 -4.54 -0.22
N SER A 160 2.83 -4.57 -1.47
CA SER A 160 3.12 -5.81 -2.17
C SER A 160 4.64 -6.00 -2.19
N SER A 161 5.08 -7.04 -1.51
CA SER A 161 6.47 -7.46 -1.43
C SER A 161 6.46 -8.99 -1.39
N PRO A 162 7.48 -9.69 -1.86
CA PRO A 162 7.47 -11.17 -1.74
C PRO A 162 7.23 -11.63 -0.28
N ALA A 163 6.19 -12.48 0.03
CA ALA A 163 5.39 -13.26 -0.95
C ALA A 163 4.27 -12.53 -1.71
N GLY A 164 3.71 -11.43 -1.19
CA GLY A 164 2.62 -10.73 -1.85
C GLY A 164 2.08 -9.56 -1.05
N VAL A 165 0.81 -9.26 -1.23
CA VAL A 165 0.17 -8.12 -0.57
C VAL A 165 -0.18 -8.49 0.87
N GLN A 166 0.37 -7.74 1.81
CA GLN A 166 0.15 -7.97 3.24
C GLN A 166 0.37 -6.72 4.08
N ILE A 167 -0.13 -6.77 5.31
CA ILE A 167 0.20 -5.81 6.35
C ILE A 167 1.56 -6.23 6.94
N SER A 168 2.45 -5.27 7.08
CA SER A 168 3.78 -5.47 7.70
C SER A 168 4.07 -4.37 8.71
N GLY A 169 5.07 -4.58 9.55
CA GLY A 169 5.57 -3.58 10.48
C GLY A 169 7.07 -3.38 10.28
N THR A 170 7.53 -2.13 10.41
CA THR A 170 8.96 -1.83 10.38
C THR A 170 9.61 -2.12 11.73
N ALA A 171 10.93 -2.26 11.71
CA ALA A 171 11.72 -2.14 12.93
C ALA A 171 11.57 -0.73 13.52
N THR A 172 12.00 -0.55 14.77
CA THR A 172 12.15 0.79 15.37
C THR A 172 13.25 1.56 14.63
N PRO A 173 13.31 2.90 14.76
CA PRO A 173 14.40 3.67 14.18
C PRO A 173 15.80 3.21 14.63
N SER A 174 15.91 2.65 15.83
CA SER A 174 17.17 2.09 16.35
C SER A 174 17.48 0.68 15.83
N GLY A 175 16.58 0.08 15.04
CA GLY A 175 16.80 -1.22 14.41
C GLY A 175 16.22 -2.43 15.14
N LYS A 176 15.45 -2.24 16.19
CA LYS A 176 14.78 -3.36 16.89
C LYS A 176 13.67 -3.94 16.03
N ARG A 177 13.86 -5.17 15.56
CA ARG A 177 12.89 -5.86 14.70
C ARG A 177 11.65 -6.36 15.43
N ASN A 178 11.76 -6.62 16.72
CA ASN A 178 10.60 -7.01 17.55
C ASN A 178 9.85 -5.75 18.03
N SER A 179 9.42 -4.94 17.09
CA SER A 179 8.79 -3.65 17.34
C SER A 179 7.27 -3.79 17.61
N LYS A 180 6.68 -2.71 18.11
CA LYS A 180 5.22 -2.64 18.28
C LYS A 180 4.49 -2.80 16.95
N ALA A 181 5.02 -2.20 15.88
CA ALA A 181 4.43 -2.31 14.55
C ALA A 181 4.45 -3.75 14.02
N VAL A 182 5.57 -4.46 14.19
CA VAL A 182 5.69 -5.87 13.76
C VAL A 182 4.71 -6.76 14.52
N LYS A 183 4.60 -6.58 15.84
CA LYS A 183 3.65 -7.34 16.66
C LYS A 183 2.20 -7.07 16.25
N LEU A 184 1.88 -5.81 16.01
CA LEU A 184 0.53 -5.39 15.61
C LEU A 184 0.17 -5.92 14.22
N ALA A 185 1.07 -5.81 13.26
CA ALA A 185 0.89 -6.34 11.91
C ALA A 185 0.68 -7.86 11.93
N GLY A 186 1.53 -8.59 12.66
CA GLY A 186 1.41 -10.04 12.80
C GLY A 186 0.10 -10.47 13.43
N LYS A 187 -0.35 -9.75 14.46
CA LYS A 187 -1.65 -10.00 15.12
C LYS A 187 -2.81 -9.89 14.15
N TYR A 188 -2.85 -8.83 13.33
CA TYR A 188 -3.93 -8.61 12.36
C TYR A 188 -3.85 -9.61 11.20
N MET A 189 -2.67 -9.90 10.69
CA MET A 189 -2.51 -10.91 9.65
C MET A 189 -2.94 -12.29 10.13
N LYS A 190 -2.56 -12.68 11.33
CA LYS A 190 -2.95 -13.97 11.92
C LYS A 190 -4.46 -14.08 12.14
N LYS A 191 -5.08 -13.02 12.62
CA LYS A 191 -6.52 -13.00 12.96
C LYS A 191 -7.41 -12.98 11.71
N TYR A 192 -7.10 -12.13 10.74
CA TYR A 192 -7.99 -11.84 9.61
C TYR A 192 -7.59 -12.54 8.31
N TYR A 193 -6.35 -13.01 8.22
CA TYR A 193 -5.82 -13.70 7.04
C TYR A 193 -5.05 -14.96 7.44
N PRO A 194 -5.71 -15.89 8.19
CA PRO A 194 -4.99 -17.01 8.81
C PRO A 194 -4.37 -17.97 7.80
N SER A 195 -5.01 -18.21 6.68
CA SER A 195 -4.47 -19.09 5.63
C SER A 195 -3.19 -18.53 5.02
N TRP A 196 -3.17 -17.23 4.74
CA TRP A 196 -1.98 -16.54 4.27
C TRP A 196 -0.88 -16.55 5.33
N TYR A 197 -1.21 -16.19 6.57
CA TYR A 197 -0.26 -16.12 7.67
C TYR A 197 0.45 -17.45 7.94
N ARG A 198 -0.28 -18.57 7.82
CA ARG A 198 0.34 -19.90 7.98
C ARG A 198 1.41 -20.16 6.94
N ARG A 199 1.22 -19.71 5.71
CA ARG A 199 2.20 -19.89 4.63
C ARG A 199 3.31 -18.84 4.67
N TYR A 200 2.99 -17.61 5.03
CA TYR A 200 3.89 -16.46 4.98
C TYR A 200 3.79 -15.65 6.29
N PRO A 201 4.36 -16.18 7.39
CA PRO A 201 4.18 -15.54 8.71
C PRO A 201 5.06 -14.31 8.95
N ASP A 202 6.00 -14.00 8.06
CA ASP A 202 6.91 -12.87 8.23
C ASP A 202 6.22 -11.54 7.94
N SER A 203 5.92 -10.81 9.00
CA SER A 203 5.37 -9.44 8.95
C SER A 203 6.41 -8.37 9.30
N SER A 204 7.68 -8.74 9.40
CA SER A 204 8.76 -7.86 9.84
C SER A 204 9.52 -7.27 8.66
N ARG A 205 9.72 -5.94 8.70
CA ARG A 205 10.58 -5.22 7.75
C ARG A 205 11.62 -4.42 8.52
N GLY A 206 12.78 -4.20 7.89
CA GLY A 206 13.91 -3.54 8.54
C GLY A 206 13.72 -2.04 8.69
N ALA A 207 14.62 -1.43 9.48
CA ALA A 207 14.65 0.02 9.69
C ALA A 207 14.94 0.82 8.41
N SER A 208 15.49 0.18 7.38
CA SER A 208 15.70 0.82 6.07
C SER A 208 14.41 1.35 5.44
N TYR A 209 13.25 0.77 5.80
CA TYR A 209 11.94 1.27 5.38
C TYR A 209 11.64 2.68 5.92
N LEU A 210 12.32 3.10 7.00
CA LEU A 210 12.19 4.43 7.59
C LEU A 210 13.12 5.46 6.93
N ASP A 211 13.83 5.09 5.88
CA ASP A 211 14.71 5.97 5.11
C ASP A 211 14.19 6.13 3.68
N TYR A 212 12.91 6.38 3.54
CA TYR A 212 12.22 6.57 2.27
C TYR A 212 11.71 8.00 2.13
N ASN A 213 11.57 8.48 0.89
CA ASN A 213 10.90 9.74 0.59
C ASN A 213 9.40 9.61 0.86
N GLN A 214 8.78 10.69 1.32
CA GLN A 214 7.39 10.69 1.76
C GLN A 214 6.51 11.57 0.90
N PHE A 215 5.39 11.03 0.46
CA PHE A 215 4.23 11.78 0.01
C PHE A 215 3.17 11.76 1.11
N ARG A 216 2.59 12.94 1.40
CA ARG A 216 1.47 13.05 2.33
C ARG A 216 0.32 13.77 1.66
N TRP A 217 -0.86 13.16 1.68
CA TRP A 217 -2.07 13.74 1.14
C TRP A 217 -2.41 15.06 1.82
N ASN A 218 -2.82 16.06 1.03
CA ASN A 218 -3.47 17.25 1.55
C ASN A 218 -4.95 16.91 1.74
N VAL A 219 -5.38 16.85 3.00
CA VAL A 219 -6.72 16.37 3.36
C VAL A 219 -7.67 17.50 3.74
N LYS A 220 -7.34 18.74 3.41
CA LYS A 220 -8.26 19.87 3.60
C LYS A 220 -9.55 19.62 2.82
N LYS A 221 -10.67 20.00 3.43
CA LYS A 221 -11.98 19.88 2.80
C LYS A 221 -11.98 20.53 1.40
N GLY A 222 -12.54 19.82 0.44
CA GLY A 222 -12.59 20.24 -0.96
C GLY A 222 -11.45 19.71 -1.83
N ASN A 223 -10.44 19.07 -1.26
CA ASN A 223 -9.39 18.42 -2.02
C ASN A 223 -9.82 17.02 -2.51
N ILE A 224 -9.01 16.43 -3.38
CA ILE A 224 -9.27 15.09 -3.92
C ILE A 224 -9.30 14.01 -2.83
N MET A 225 -8.56 14.24 -1.75
CA MET A 225 -8.52 13.38 -0.56
C MET A 225 -9.00 14.19 0.64
N GLU A 226 -9.89 13.62 1.44
CA GLU A 226 -10.38 14.22 2.68
C GLU A 226 -10.17 13.24 3.84
N ASP A 227 -10.22 13.75 5.07
CA ASP A 227 -10.02 12.93 6.28
C ASP A 227 -11.07 13.23 7.36
N PRO A 228 -12.37 13.01 7.06
CA PRO A 228 -13.42 13.24 8.05
C PRO A 228 -13.31 12.34 9.27
N ASP A 229 -12.63 11.22 9.17
CA ASP A 229 -12.42 10.25 10.25
C ASP A 229 -11.19 10.58 11.10
N HIS A 230 -10.46 11.63 10.79
CA HIS A 230 -9.24 12.05 11.49
C HIS A 230 -8.14 10.98 11.57
N TYR A 231 -7.97 10.22 10.50
CA TYR A 231 -6.98 9.14 10.46
C TYR A 231 -5.54 9.67 10.57
N GLN A 232 -5.25 10.86 10.09
CA GLN A 232 -3.91 11.45 10.24
C GLN A 232 -3.52 11.73 11.69
N GLU A 233 -4.50 11.78 12.59
CA GLU A 233 -4.27 12.00 14.03
C GLU A 233 -4.28 10.70 14.84
N LYS A 234 -4.52 9.56 14.18
CA LYS A 234 -4.66 8.26 14.84
C LYS A 234 -3.37 7.45 14.78
N SER A 235 -3.14 6.67 15.85
CA SER A 235 -2.08 5.66 15.86
C SER A 235 -2.42 4.50 14.92
N ALA A 236 -1.42 3.68 14.60
CA ALA A 236 -1.61 2.46 13.82
C ALA A 236 -2.68 1.55 14.44
N ARG A 237 -2.64 1.40 15.77
CA ARG A 237 -3.62 0.59 16.51
C ARG A 237 -5.04 1.10 16.31
N GLU A 238 -5.25 2.40 16.43
CA GLU A 238 -6.55 3.02 16.27
C GLU A 238 -7.08 2.90 14.84
N VAL A 239 -6.22 3.13 13.85
CA VAL A 239 -6.58 2.99 12.43
C VAL A 239 -6.98 1.56 12.12
N LEU A 240 -6.18 0.57 12.52
CA LEU A 240 -6.49 -0.85 12.28
C LEU A 240 -7.78 -1.27 12.98
N ARG A 241 -8.00 -0.82 14.20
CA ARG A 241 -9.23 -1.11 14.92
C ARG A 241 -10.46 -0.61 14.18
N ASP A 242 -10.39 0.60 13.64
CA ASP A 242 -11.48 1.18 12.87
C ASP A 242 -11.69 0.44 11.54
N LEU A 243 -10.61 0.15 10.81
CA LEU A 243 -10.69 -0.51 9.51
C LEU A 243 -11.26 -1.95 9.59
N PHE A 244 -11.02 -2.64 10.70
CA PHE A 244 -11.44 -4.03 10.91
C PHE A 244 -12.63 -4.17 11.88
N SER A 245 -13.27 -3.08 12.21
CA SER A 245 -14.47 -3.10 13.07
C SER A 245 -15.72 -3.53 12.31
#